data_53a70beadda6325fab345152f98ea255
#
_entry.id   53a70beadda6325fab345152f98ea255
#
_cell.length_a   1.000
_cell.length_b   1.000
_cell.length_c   1.000
_cell.angle_alpha   90.00
_cell.angle_beta   90.00
_cell.angle_gamma   90.00
#
_symmetry.space_group_name_H-M   'P 1'
#
loop_
_entity.id
_entity.type
_entity.pdbx_description
1 polymer ?
#
loop_
_entity_poly.entity_id
_entity_poly.type
_entity_poly.pdbx_seq_one_letter_code
_entity_poly.pdbx_strand_id
1 'polypeptide(L)'
;LKLISFIIIIIIYNSLLIAMEKTPYHHLSDGTFRNPEGSPVRTGKSNFSYRQFSKEKKKIDMTVPKEHVVDKEKVLSDLEKYKKEDYIAWIGHATYLIKLGDTTIITDPVFSKNAGPLMFGPDRFTEPALKLSEIPKTDLFLLTHNHYDHQDMGTIRRFPFKDTKVLVPLNLGKYFTPYRFKDVNEMDWYEEIKINNDLKV
;
A
#
# COMPACT_ATOMS: atom_id res chain seq x y z
N LEU A 1 4.31 -1.25 -55.67
CA LEU A 1 3.04 -0.84 -55.01
C LEU A 1 2.37 -2.00 -54.23
N LYS A 2 2.17 -3.18 -54.84
CA LYS A 2 1.49 -4.33 -54.17
C LYS A 2 2.22 -4.82 -52.92
N LEU A 3 3.56 -4.81 -52.89
CA LEU A 3 4.36 -5.27 -51.70
C LEU A 3 4.24 -4.29 -50.54
N ILE A 4 4.25 -2.97 -50.80
CA ILE A 4 4.09 -1.92 -49.80
C ILE A 4 2.69 -1.99 -49.17
N SER A 5 1.65 -2.21 -49.97
CA SER A 5 0.28 -2.38 -49.51
C SER A 5 0.14 -3.61 -48.61
N PHE A 6 0.81 -4.71 -48.94
CA PHE A 6 0.80 -5.95 -48.11
C PHE A 6 1.48 -5.76 -46.76
N ILE A 7 2.61 -5.05 -46.74
CA ILE A 7 3.35 -4.73 -45.50
C ILE A 7 2.50 -3.82 -44.60
N ILE A 8 1.84 -2.80 -45.16
CA ILE A 8 0.97 -1.90 -44.38
C ILE A 8 -0.22 -2.67 -43.78
N ILE A 9 -0.82 -3.59 -44.54
CA ILE A 9 -1.93 -4.44 -44.03
C ILE A 9 -1.44 -5.33 -42.87
N ILE A 10 -0.26 -5.92 -42.98
CA ILE A 10 0.32 -6.75 -41.88
C ILE A 10 0.61 -5.92 -40.64
N ILE A 11 1.12 -4.69 -40.78
CA ILE A 11 1.38 -3.77 -39.67
C ILE A 11 0.07 -3.36 -39.01
N ILE A 12 -0.94 -3.01 -39.76
CA ILE A 12 -2.28 -2.65 -39.26
C ILE A 12 -2.92 -3.86 -38.54
N TYR A 13 -2.81 -5.07 -39.12
CA TYR A 13 -3.37 -6.29 -38.52
C TYR A 13 -2.68 -6.66 -37.22
N ASN A 14 -1.34 -6.56 -37.16
CA ASN A 14 -0.60 -6.77 -35.92
C ASN A 14 -0.89 -5.67 -34.87
N SER A 15 -1.06 -4.42 -35.30
CA SER A 15 -1.48 -3.32 -34.39
C SER A 15 -2.90 -3.53 -33.85
N LEU A 16 -3.82 -4.07 -34.65
CA LEU A 16 -5.17 -4.43 -34.25
C LEU A 16 -5.17 -5.67 -33.33
N LEU A 17 -4.31 -6.66 -33.55
CA LEU A 17 -4.13 -7.81 -32.67
C LEU A 17 -3.55 -7.42 -31.30
N ILE A 18 -2.59 -6.48 -31.27
CA ILE A 18 -2.07 -5.90 -30.02
C ILE A 18 -3.14 -5.07 -29.29
N ALA A 19 -4.02 -4.38 -30.04
CA ALA A 19 -5.15 -3.62 -29.47
C ALA A 19 -6.32 -4.49 -28.97
N MET A 20 -6.29 -5.81 -29.22
CA MET A 20 -7.26 -6.78 -28.72
C MET A 20 -6.76 -7.51 -27.47
N GLU A 21 -5.84 -6.94 -26.70
CA GLU A 21 -5.57 -7.40 -25.36
C GLU A 21 -6.88 -7.27 -24.57
N LYS A 22 -7.49 -8.40 -24.27
CA LYS A 22 -8.82 -8.45 -23.68
C LYS A 22 -8.75 -7.74 -22.33
N THR A 23 -9.41 -6.59 -22.22
CA THR A 23 -9.48 -5.84 -20.96
C THR A 23 -9.80 -6.81 -19.83
N PRO A 24 -8.99 -6.85 -18.75
CA PRO A 24 -9.21 -7.74 -17.65
C PRO A 24 -10.64 -7.66 -17.11
N TYR A 25 -11.20 -8.79 -16.69
CA TYR A 25 -12.60 -8.86 -16.21
C TYR A 25 -12.91 -7.81 -15.14
N HIS A 26 -11.97 -7.49 -14.28
CA HIS A 26 -12.18 -6.56 -13.17
C HIS A 26 -12.14 -5.09 -13.58
N HIS A 27 -11.75 -4.74 -14.80
CA HIS A 27 -11.81 -3.39 -15.32
C HIS A 27 -13.18 -3.07 -15.93
N LEU A 28 -13.77 -1.93 -15.56
CA LEU A 28 -14.99 -1.41 -16.15
C LEU A 28 -14.70 -0.26 -17.09
N SER A 29 -15.59 -0.04 -18.06
CA SER A 29 -15.43 1.00 -19.06
C SER A 29 -15.47 2.44 -18.52
N ASP A 30 -15.98 2.63 -17.32
CA ASP A 30 -16.02 3.90 -16.61
C ASP A 30 -14.75 4.17 -15.76
N GLY A 31 -13.74 3.28 -15.85
CA GLY A 31 -12.48 3.38 -15.09
C GLY A 31 -12.55 2.89 -13.65
N THR A 32 -13.67 2.28 -13.26
CA THR A 32 -13.81 1.62 -11.96
C THR A 32 -13.48 0.13 -12.04
N PHE A 33 -13.47 -0.54 -10.90
CA PHE A 33 -13.15 -1.96 -10.79
C PHE A 33 -14.34 -2.72 -10.19
N ARG A 34 -14.52 -3.96 -10.61
CA ARG A 34 -15.47 -4.89 -10.00
C ARG A 34 -14.73 -6.01 -9.28
N ASN A 35 -15.39 -6.61 -8.31
CA ASN A 35 -14.87 -7.78 -7.62
C ASN A 35 -14.70 -8.99 -8.56
N PRO A 36 -13.89 -9.99 -8.19
CA PRO A 36 -13.79 -11.24 -8.93
C PRO A 36 -15.15 -11.85 -9.22
N GLU A 37 -15.23 -12.60 -10.31
CA GLU A 37 -16.44 -13.31 -10.70
C GLU A 37 -16.93 -14.23 -9.57
N GLY A 38 -18.22 -14.24 -9.31
CA GLY A 38 -18.82 -15.00 -8.20
C GLY A 38 -18.77 -14.31 -6.84
N SER A 39 -18.13 -13.14 -6.72
CA SER A 39 -18.15 -12.37 -5.48
C SER A 39 -19.57 -11.90 -5.15
N PRO A 40 -19.97 -11.95 -3.86
CA PRO A 40 -21.28 -11.46 -3.45
C PRO A 40 -21.42 -9.95 -3.71
N VAL A 41 -22.47 -9.57 -4.41
CA VAL A 41 -22.81 -8.17 -4.64
C VAL A 41 -23.52 -7.60 -3.41
N ARG A 42 -23.05 -6.48 -2.89
CA ARG A 42 -23.78 -5.75 -1.85
C ARG A 42 -25.06 -5.15 -2.44
N THR A 43 -26.20 -5.79 -2.15
CA THR A 43 -27.52 -5.37 -2.67
C THR A 43 -28.31 -4.48 -1.72
N GLY A 44 -27.81 -4.21 -0.52
CA GLY A 44 -28.52 -3.46 0.51
C GLY A 44 -27.89 -2.10 0.83
N LYS A 45 -28.72 -1.14 1.25
CA LYS A 45 -28.23 0.07 1.89
C LYS A 45 -27.53 -0.31 3.20
N SER A 46 -26.35 0.25 3.43
CA SER A 46 -25.68 0.07 4.71
C SER A 46 -26.56 0.62 5.83
N ASN A 47 -26.91 -0.21 6.80
CA ASN A 47 -27.58 0.24 8.03
C ASN A 47 -26.59 0.89 9.00
N PHE A 48 -25.35 1.16 8.56
CA PHE A 48 -24.34 1.82 9.37
C PHE A 48 -24.76 3.25 9.67
N SER A 49 -24.91 3.56 10.95
CA SER A 49 -25.17 4.92 11.44
C SER A 49 -23.93 5.41 12.19
N TYR A 50 -23.24 6.40 11.62
CA TYR A 50 -22.10 7.04 12.28
C TYR A 50 -22.46 7.59 13.67
N ARG A 51 -23.68 8.09 13.84
CA ARG A 51 -24.18 8.58 15.14
C ARG A 51 -24.30 7.46 16.17
N GLN A 52 -24.78 6.29 15.75
CA GLN A 52 -24.88 5.12 16.63
C GLN A 52 -23.48 4.59 16.96
N PHE A 53 -22.63 4.41 15.97
CA PHE A 53 -21.24 4.02 16.16
C PHE A 53 -20.50 4.96 17.12
N SER A 54 -20.64 6.27 16.95
CA SER A 54 -20.02 7.27 17.83
C SER A 54 -20.52 7.20 19.29
N LYS A 55 -21.81 6.86 19.49
CA LYS A 55 -22.37 6.64 20.83
C LYS A 55 -21.83 5.35 21.47
N GLU A 56 -21.71 4.28 20.70
CA GLU A 56 -21.21 3.00 21.16
C GLU A 56 -19.73 3.08 21.47
N LYS A 57 -18.94 3.74 20.61
CA LYS A 57 -17.51 3.98 20.83
C LYS A 57 -17.23 4.69 22.16
N LYS A 58 -18.06 5.63 22.58
CA LYS A 58 -17.91 6.35 23.86
C LYS A 58 -18.07 5.44 25.09
N LYS A 59 -18.64 4.25 24.92
CA LYS A 59 -18.81 3.26 26.01
C LYS A 59 -17.64 2.28 26.13
N ILE A 60 -16.75 2.28 25.15
CA ILE A 60 -15.59 1.40 25.12
C ILE A 60 -14.51 2.01 26.03
N ASP A 61 -13.99 1.23 26.94
CA ASP A 61 -12.79 1.60 27.68
C ASP A 61 -11.61 1.64 26.71
N MET A 62 -11.09 2.84 26.50
CA MET A 62 -9.95 3.11 25.61
C MET A 62 -8.62 3.20 26.40
N THR A 63 -8.61 2.75 27.65
CA THR A 63 -7.39 2.73 28.44
C THR A 63 -6.39 1.77 27.82
N VAL A 64 -5.23 2.28 27.48
CA VAL A 64 -4.14 1.46 26.91
C VAL A 64 -3.45 0.71 28.05
N PRO A 65 -3.38 -0.64 28.02
CA PRO A 65 -2.60 -1.40 28.99
C PRO A 65 -1.13 -0.95 28.99
N LYS A 66 -0.50 -0.93 30.15
CA LYS A 66 0.85 -0.38 30.32
C LYS A 66 1.90 -1.07 29.42
N GLU A 67 1.74 -2.37 29.22
CA GLU A 67 2.66 -3.19 28.41
C GLU A 67 2.21 -3.36 26.95
N HIS A 68 1.22 -2.58 26.50
CA HIS A 68 0.65 -2.72 25.16
C HIS A 68 1.64 -2.33 24.05
N VAL A 69 2.48 -1.34 24.31
CA VAL A 69 3.54 -0.90 23.40
C VAL A 69 4.89 -1.27 23.99
N VAL A 70 5.71 -1.95 23.20
CA VAL A 70 7.08 -2.29 23.61
C VAL A 70 7.93 -1.02 23.69
N ASP A 71 8.76 -0.89 24.71
CA ASP A 71 9.64 0.25 24.86
C ASP A 71 10.55 0.43 23.64
N LYS A 72 10.75 1.69 23.25
CA LYS A 72 11.52 2.05 22.07
C LYS A 72 12.95 1.50 22.08
N GLU A 73 13.63 1.59 23.22
CA GLU A 73 14.99 1.10 23.41
C GLU A 73 15.08 -0.41 23.14
N LYS A 74 14.07 -1.15 23.61
CA LYS A 74 13.98 -2.59 23.32
C LYS A 74 13.75 -2.86 21.85
N VAL A 75 12.85 -2.11 21.18
CA VAL A 75 12.60 -2.26 19.74
C VAL A 75 13.87 -2.00 18.93
N LEU A 76 14.61 -0.92 19.24
CA LEU A 76 15.87 -0.60 18.57
C LEU A 76 16.94 -1.68 18.81
N SER A 77 17.04 -2.19 20.03
CA SER A 77 17.94 -3.30 20.38
C SER A 77 17.59 -4.57 19.61
N ASP A 78 16.29 -4.91 19.52
CA ASP A 78 15.84 -6.10 18.80
C ASP A 78 16.09 -5.96 17.30
N LEU A 79 15.83 -4.80 16.69
CA LEU A 79 16.13 -4.55 15.29
C LEU A 79 17.63 -4.68 14.97
N GLU A 80 18.50 -4.21 15.86
CA GLU A 80 19.95 -4.38 15.71
C GLU A 80 20.36 -5.84 15.89
N LYS A 81 19.80 -6.54 16.88
CA LYS A 81 20.07 -7.95 17.15
C LYS A 81 19.71 -8.85 15.98
N TYR A 82 18.52 -8.61 15.39
CA TYR A 82 17.97 -9.45 14.33
C TYR A 82 18.25 -8.91 12.91
N LYS A 83 19.10 -7.91 12.75
CA LYS A 83 19.33 -7.25 11.45
C LYS A 83 19.83 -8.17 10.32
N LYS A 84 20.35 -9.36 10.66
CA LYS A 84 20.81 -10.37 9.70
C LYS A 84 19.86 -11.57 9.57
N GLU A 85 18.74 -11.54 10.28
CA GLU A 85 17.74 -12.59 10.28
C GLU A 85 16.45 -12.11 9.65
N ASP A 86 15.61 -13.04 9.20
CA ASP A 86 14.26 -12.72 8.74
C ASP A 86 13.38 -12.38 9.95
N TYR A 87 12.60 -11.31 9.84
CA TYR A 87 11.67 -10.94 10.90
C TYR A 87 10.44 -10.22 10.35
N ILE A 88 9.38 -10.22 11.15
CA ILE A 88 8.19 -9.38 10.97
C ILE A 88 7.99 -8.60 12.27
N ALA A 89 8.03 -7.27 12.20
CA ALA A 89 7.75 -6.37 13.32
C ALA A 89 6.47 -5.59 13.05
N TRP A 90 5.48 -5.72 13.92
CA TRP A 90 4.26 -4.94 13.85
C TRP A 90 4.48 -3.55 14.45
N ILE A 91 4.31 -2.51 13.63
CA ILE A 91 4.47 -1.12 14.05
C ILE A 91 3.15 -0.52 14.55
N GLY A 92 2.04 -1.06 14.05
CA GLY A 92 0.69 -0.66 14.43
C GLY A 92 -0.25 -0.58 13.23
N HIS A 93 -1.54 -0.85 13.46
CA HIS A 93 -2.57 -0.97 12.44
C HIS A 93 -2.14 -1.94 11.32
N ALA A 94 -2.10 -1.52 10.08
CA ALA A 94 -1.62 -2.29 8.93
C ALA A 94 -0.13 -2.11 8.63
N THR A 95 0.60 -1.37 9.45
CA THR A 95 2.02 -1.09 9.27
C THR A 95 2.87 -2.21 9.82
N TYR A 96 3.56 -2.93 8.94
CA TYR A 96 4.55 -3.94 9.28
C TYR A 96 5.91 -3.57 8.69
N LEU A 97 6.96 -3.81 9.46
CA LEU A 97 8.33 -3.81 8.98
C LEU A 97 8.77 -5.27 8.85
N ILE A 98 9.13 -5.68 7.64
CA ILE A 98 9.43 -7.07 7.30
C ILE A 98 10.84 -7.11 6.73
N LYS A 99 11.65 -8.05 7.19
CA LYS A 99 12.93 -8.36 6.58
C LYS A 99 12.91 -9.78 6.04
N LEU A 100 13.25 -9.91 4.76
CA LEU A 100 13.39 -11.20 4.07
C LEU A 100 14.73 -11.20 3.34
N GLY A 101 15.67 -12.01 3.81
CA GLY A 101 17.05 -11.99 3.33
C GLY A 101 17.64 -10.57 3.44
N ASP A 102 18.10 -10.02 2.32
CA ASP A 102 18.66 -8.65 2.30
C ASP A 102 17.63 -7.56 2.06
N THR A 103 16.35 -7.91 1.85
CA THR A 103 15.29 -6.94 1.53
C THR A 103 14.50 -6.53 2.75
N THR A 104 14.41 -5.23 3.01
CA THR A 104 13.57 -4.64 4.06
C THR A 104 12.33 -4.02 3.44
N ILE A 105 11.16 -4.44 3.89
CA ILE A 105 9.85 -4.08 3.36
C ILE A 105 9.07 -3.32 4.42
N ILE A 106 8.34 -2.28 4.03
CA ILE A 106 7.33 -1.65 4.88
C ILE A 106 5.98 -1.70 4.19
N THR A 107 4.93 -2.10 4.93
CA THR A 107 3.56 -2.14 4.42
C THR A 107 2.73 -1.01 5.02
N ASP A 108 1.90 -0.36 4.20
CA ASP A 108 0.90 0.64 4.62
C ASP A 108 1.40 1.55 5.76
N PRO A 109 2.54 2.27 5.60
CA PRO A 109 3.14 2.97 6.73
C PRO A 109 2.32 4.20 7.13
N VAL A 110 1.75 4.15 8.33
CA VAL A 110 0.98 5.24 8.96
C VAL A 110 1.70 5.69 10.22
N PHE A 111 2.31 6.88 10.18
CA PHE A 111 3.01 7.51 11.29
C PHE A 111 2.38 8.85 11.71
N SER A 112 1.31 9.28 11.02
CA SER A 112 0.52 10.44 11.44
C SER A 112 -0.36 10.09 12.64
N LYS A 113 -0.67 11.12 13.43
CA LYS A 113 -1.53 10.99 14.62
C LYS A 113 -2.97 10.60 14.26
N ASN A 114 -3.46 11.06 13.11
CA ASN A 114 -4.84 10.88 12.67
C ASN A 114 -4.88 10.16 11.32
N ALA A 115 -5.89 9.33 11.14
CA ALA A 115 -6.24 8.74 9.85
C ALA A 115 -7.29 9.61 9.14
N GLY A 116 -6.84 10.64 8.41
CA GLY A 116 -7.74 11.52 7.66
C GLY A 116 -7.03 12.70 7.02
N PRO A 117 -7.74 13.47 6.17
CA PRO A 117 -7.19 14.62 5.50
C PRO A 117 -6.96 15.77 6.49
N LEU A 118 -5.87 16.53 6.32
CA LEU A 118 -5.58 17.77 7.05
C LEU A 118 -5.71 17.64 8.58
N MET A 119 -5.33 16.50 9.16
CA MET A 119 -5.43 16.17 10.59
C MET A 119 -6.87 15.95 11.10
N PHE A 120 -7.85 15.85 10.22
CA PHE A 120 -9.19 15.39 10.57
C PHE A 120 -9.27 13.87 10.47
N GLY A 121 -10.14 13.25 11.27
CA GLY A 121 -10.33 11.81 11.29
C GLY A 121 -10.04 11.19 12.66
N PRO A 122 -10.19 9.87 12.80
CA PRO A 122 -9.93 9.21 14.06
C PRO A 122 -8.47 9.30 14.46
N ASP A 123 -8.23 9.57 15.75
CA ASP A 123 -6.90 9.49 16.34
C ASP A 123 -6.43 8.05 16.41
N ARG A 124 -5.12 7.86 16.37
CA ARG A 124 -4.50 6.57 16.71
C ARG A 124 -4.88 6.16 18.14
N PHE A 125 -5.04 4.86 18.33
CA PHE A 125 -5.24 4.31 19.66
C PHE A 125 -3.95 4.38 20.50
N THR A 126 -2.83 4.05 19.88
CA THR A 126 -1.48 4.13 20.48
C THR A 126 -0.49 4.71 19.49
N GLU A 127 0.52 5.41 19.98
CA GLU A 127 1.65 5.85 19.17
C GLU A 127 2.54 4.64 18.80
N PRO A 128 3.16 4.64 17.60
CA PRO A 128 4.14 3.63 17.27
C PRO A 128 5.38 3.78 18.14
N ALA A 129 6.01 2.66 18.51
CA ALA A 129 7.23 2.68 19.32
C ALA A 129 8.39 3.42 18.67
N LEU A 130 8.45 3.42 17.32
CA LEU A 130 9.45 4.13 16.54
C LEU A 130 8.84 5.33 15.85
N LYS A 131 9.62 6.40 15.72
CA LYS A 131 9.30 7.50 14.79
C LYS A 131 9.64 7.09 13.36
N LEU A 132 9.02 7.75 12.38
CA LEU A 132 9.32 7.54 10.96
C LEU A 132 10.82 7.72 10.62
N SER A 133 11.53 8.60 11.34
CA SER A 133 12.96 8.83 11.16
C SER A 133 13.86 7.76 11.80
N GLU A 134 13.29 6.85 12.56
CA GLU A 134 14.01 5.80 13.32
C GLU A 134 13.85 4.40 12.69
N ILE A 135 13.01 4.27 11.65
CA ILE A 135 12.90 3.01 10.91
C ILE A 135 14.21 2.70 10.15
N PRO A 136 14.59 1.44 9.98
CA PRO A 136 15.73 1.09 9.17
C PRO A 136 15.53 1.48 7.71
N LYS A 137 16.65 1.53 6.95
CA LYS A 137 16.56 1.73 5.50
C LYS A 137 15.63 0.68 4.90
N THR A 138 14.69 1.15 4.09
CA THR A 138 13.63 0.34 3.51
C THR A 138 13.82 0.25 2.01
N ASP A 139 13.86 -0.97 1.48
CA ASP A 139 14.07 -1.26 0.07
C ASP A 139 12.76 -1.27 -0.70
N LEU A 140 11.66 -1.66 -0.04
CA LEU A 140 10.36 -1.82 -0.65
C LEU A 140 9.24 -1.21 0.21
N PHE A 141 8.43 -0.34 -0.40
CA PHE A 141 7.23 0.26 0.18
C PHE A 141 6.01 -0.34 -0.52
N LEU A 142 5.17 -1.05 0.22
CA LEU A 142 3.93 -1.63 -0.29
C LEU A 142 2.73 -0.84 0.22
N LEU A 143 1.86 -0.41 -0.68
CA LEU A 143 0.57 0.20 -0.35
C LEU A 143 -0.55 -0.71 -0.84
N THR A 144 -1.45 -1.10 0.05
CA THR A 144 -2.56 -2.00 -0.29
C THR A 144 -3.74 -1.25 -0.93
N HIS A 145 -4.09 -0.07 -0.42
CA HIS A 145 -5.19 0.75 -0.94
C HIS A 145 -5.13 2.19 -0.40
N ASN A 146 -6.06 3.03 -0.82
CA ASN A 146 -6.03 4.48 -0.57
C ASN A 146 -6.93 4.97 0.57
N HIS A 147 -7.32 4.14 1.52
CA HIS A 147 -7.93 4.63 2.74
C HIS A 147 -6.89 5.38 3.58
N TYR A 148 -7.33 6.38 4.35
CA TYR A 148 -6.43 7.26 5.10
C TYR A 148 -5.62 6.58 6.20
N ASP A 149 -6.11 5.44 6.71
CA ASP A 149 -5.44 4.59 7.68
C ASP A 149 -4.47 3.57 7.06
N HIS A 150 -4.27 3.65 5.72
CA HIS A 150 -3.26 2.92 4.95
C HIS A 150 -2.40 3.89 4.14
N GLN A 151 -3.00 4.80 3.37
CA GLN A 151 -2.31 5.83 2.60
C GLN A 151 -2.16 7.11 3.43
N ASP A 152 -1.17 7.14 4.29
CA ASP A 152 -0.84 8.33 5.08
C ASP A 152 0.02 9.31 4.28
N MET A 153 -0.60 10.37 3.77
CA MET A 153 0.07 11.41 3.00
C MET A 153 1.15 12.15 3.81
N GLY A 154 0.96 12.25 5.13
CA GLY A 154 1.97 12.82 6.03
C GLY A 154 3.24 11.97 6.07
N THR A 155 3.09 10.66 6.14
CA THR A 155 4.18 9.69 6.06
C THR A 155 4.83 9.68 4.69
N ILE A 156 4.05 9.55 3.60
CA ILE A 156 4.58 9.54 2.22
C ILE A 156 5.45 10.77 1.97
N ARG A 157 4.98 11.97 2.33
CA ARG A 157 5.72 13.22 2.16
C ARG A 157 7.06 13.22 2.92
N ARG A 158 7.06 12.74 4.17
CA ARG A 158 8.22 12.76 5.07
C ARG A 158 9.05 11.49 5.03
N PHE A 159 8.67 10.49 4.22
CA PHE A 159 9.38 9.21 4.14
C PHE A 159 10.88 9.45 3.85
N PRO A 160 11.80 8.89 4.67
CA PRO A 160 13.21 9.31 4.61
C PRO A 160 13.96 8.75 3.38
N PHE A 161 13.52 7.61 2.82
CA PHE A 161 14.23 6.90 1.77
C PHE A 161 13.51 7.07 0.42
N LYS A 162 13.93 8.03 -0.40
CA LYS A 162 13.27 8.35 -1.69
C LYS A 162 13.71 7.46 -2.85
N ASP A 163 14.70 6.63 -2.64
CA ASP A 163 15.15 5.57 -3.54
C ASP A 163 14.49 4.20 -3.28
N THR A 164 13.65 4.11 -2.26
CA THR A 164 12.79 2.95 -1.99
C THR A 164 11.90 2.65 -3.21
N LYS A 165 11.88 1.38 -3.66
CA LYS A 165 10.92 0.93 -4.66
C LYS A 165 9.52 0.93 -4.05
N VAL A 166 8.59 1.60 -4.73
CA VAL A 166 7.19 1.72 -4.31
C VAL A 166 6.31 0.84 -5.20
N LEU A 167 5.53 -0.04 -4.60
CA LEU A 167 4.50 -0.82 -5.28
C LEU A 167 3.13 -0.40 -4.74
N VAL A 168 2.25 0.01 -5.64
CA VAL A 168 0.93 0.54 -5.32
C VAL A 168 -0.10 0.04 -6.31
N PRO A 169 -1.38 0.00 -5.96
CA PRO A 169 -2.45 -0.26 -6.91
C PRO A 169 -2.50 0.79 -8.03
N LEU A 170 -3.15 0.42 -9.12
CA LEU A 170 -3.38 1.31 -10.28
C LEU A 170 -3.94 2.67 -9.84
N ASN A 171 -3.46 3.73 -10.49
CA ASN A 171 -3.84 5.14 -10.25
C ASN A 171 -3.40 5.73 -8.90
N LEU A 172 -2.56 5.05 -8.10
CA LEU A 172 -2.07 5.57 -6.83
C LEU A 172 -0.64 6.12 -6.87
N GLY A 173 0.13 5.85 -7.90
CA GLY A 173 1.50 6.36 -8.09
C GLY A 173 1.58 7.89 -8.07
N LYS A 174 0.54 8.57 -8.53
CA LYS A 174 0.42 10.04 -8.50
C LYS A 174 0.55 10.65 -7.09
N TYR A 175 0.35 9.88 -6.04
CA TYR A 175 0.52 10.34 -4.66
C TYR A 175 1.96 10.25 -4.15
N PHE A 176 2.86 9.60 -4.90
CA PHE A 176 4.27 9.41 -4.56
C PHE A 176 5.21 10.29 -5.40
N THR A 177 4.93 10.41 -6.69
CA THR A 177 5.79 11.14 -7.63
C THR A 177 6.08 12.60 -7.24
N PRO A 178 5.12 13.39 -6.67
CA PRO A 178 5.40 14.75 -6.23
C PRO A 178 6.39 14.83 -5.07
N TYR A 179 6.59 13.73 -4.33
CA TYR A 179 7.46 13.67 -3.15
C TYR A 179 8.81 13.02 -3.41
N ARG A 180 9.25 13.01 -4.69
CA ARG A 180 10.59 12.61 -5.15
C ARG A 180 10.91 11.13 -4.99
N PHE A 181 9.92 10.24 -4.88
CA PHE A 181 10.18 8.82 -5.05
C PHE A 181 10.61 8.54 -6.49
N LYS A 182 11.70 7.77 -6.64
CA LYS A 182 12.34 7.58 -7.95
C LYS A 182 11.83 6.35 -8.69
N ASP A 183 11.34 5.35 -7.97
CA ASP A 183 10.91 4.06 -8.49
C ASP A 183 9.50 3.75 -7.96
N VAL A 184 8.49 4.17 -8.72
CA VAL A 184 7.06 3.99 -8.37
C VAL A 184 6.41 3.14 -9.45
N ASN A 185 5.89 2.00 -9.03
CA ASN A 185 5.29 1.00 -9.90
C ASN A 185 3.83 0.80 -9.49
N GLU A 186 2.93 0.99 -10.44
CA GLU A 186 1.52 0.65 -10.26
C GLU A 186 1.31 -0.79 -10.70
N MET A 187 0.53 -1.54 -9.93
CA MET A 187 0.26 -2.95 -10.17
C MET A 187 -1.24 -3.22 -10.25
N ASP A 188 -1.61 -4.07 -11.17
CA ASP A 188 -2.95 -4.63 -11.27
C ASP A 188 -3.02 -5.99 -10.55
N TRP A 189 -4.21 -6.56 -10.47
CA TRP A 189 -4.42 -7.89 -9.88
C TRP A 189 -3.65 -8.95 -10.67
N TYR A 190 -3.00 -9.85 -9.93
CA TYR A 190 -2.21 -10.97 -10.45
C TYR A 190 -0.92 -10.57 -11.19
N GLU A 191 -0.60 -9.29 -11.25
CA GLU A 191 0.72 -8.87 -11.71
C GLU A 191 1.79 -9.20 -10.68
N GLU A 192 2.96 -9.54 -11.14
CA GLU A 192 4.10 -9.88 -10.30
C GLU A 192 5.31 -9.04 -10.69
N ILE A 193 5.98 -8.47 -9.73
CA ILE A 193 7.26 -7.78 -9.92
C ILE A 193 8.36 -8.53 -9.20
N LYS A 194 9.40 -8.93 -9.96
CA LYS A 194 10.61 -9.50 -9.40
C LYS A 194 11.41 -8.41 -8.70
N ILE A 195 11.68 -8.58 -7.42
CA ILE A 195 12.47 -7.65 -6.60
C ILE A 195 13.94 -8.05 -6.66
N ASN A 196 14.22 -9.34 -6.46
CA ASN A 196 15.55 -9.94 -6.59
C ASN A 196 15.43 -11.40 -7.04
N ASN A 197 16.47 -12.22 -6.88
CA ASN A 197 16.43 -13.61 -7.33
C ASN A 197 15.48 -14.48 -6.51
N ASP A 198 15.25 -14.14 -5.23
CA ASP A 198 14.55 -14.96 -4.25
C ASP A 198 13.20 -14.36 -3.86
N LEU A 199 12.92 -13.11 -4.25
CA LEU A 199 11.72 -12.38 -3.88
C LEU A 199 11.01 -11.80 -5.10
N LYS A 200 9.72 -12.10 -5.21
CA LYS A 200 8.74 -11.41 -6.06
C LYS A 200 7.53 -10.99 -5.24
N VAL A 201 6.88 -9.94 -5.66
CA VAL A 201 5.64 -9.41 -5.09
C VAL A 201 4.58 -9.46 -6.16
#